data_fff1fce98ef65e55dace15c91ac9aa09
#
_entry.id   fff1fce98ef65e55dace15c91ac9aa09
#
_cell.length_a   1.000
_cell.length_b   1.000
_cell.length_c   1.000
_cell.angle_alpha   90.00
_cell.angle_beta   90.00
_cell.angle_gamma   90.00
#
_symmetry.space_group_name_H-M   'P 1'
#
loop_
_entity.id
_entity.type
_entity.pdbx_description
1 polymer ?
#
loop_
_entity_poly.entity_id
_entity_poly.type
_entity_poly.pdbx_seq_one_letter_code
_entity_poly.pdbx_strand_id
1 'polypeptide(L)'
;MTAGSGILHQEMPKGNEKGEMHGFQLWANLPSSLKMTSPNYQDIPSNEIKEIYDDDGSIIRIIIGNYRGYSGPVKGITSDPIYLDIFIPANKIKTIPIEVNKNVLAYIFEGSANFEYASKPQGVMVEKMINGQEVNIQDMTGNRTLINFDKGDEIKIKTSSDGVRFLLIGGTPIQEPVAWHGPIVMNTNEELMQAMKELNNGTFIKK
;
A
#
# COMPACT_ATOMS: atom_id res chain seq x y z
N MET A 1 -9.72 0.61 -9.01
CA MET A 1 -9.78 0.93 -10.46
C MET A 1 -8.64 0.22 -11.18
N THR A 2 -8.91 -0.43 -12.28
CA THR A 2 -7.90 -0.94 -13.23
C THR A 2 -7.91 -0.02 -14.44
N ALA A 3 -6.80 0.68 -14.70
CA ALA A 3 -6.75 1.63 -15.81
C ALA A 3 -6.72 0.92 -17.19
N GLY A 4 -6.05 -0.23 -17.26
CA GLY A 4 -5.96 -1.03 -18.47
C GLY A 4 -5.51 -0.22 -19.69
N SER A 5 -6.26 -0.29 -20.79
CA SER A 5 -5.96 0.43 -22.03
C SER A 5 -6.08 1.96 -21.94
N GLY A 6 -6.47 2.48 -20.81
CA GLY A 6 -6.56 3.90 -20.51
C GLY A 6 -7.93 4.33 -19.99
N ILE A 7 -7.93 5.16 -18.97
CA ILE A 7 -9.12 5.75 -18.36
C ILE A 7 -8.83 7.19 -17.98
N LEU A 8 -9.81 8.07 -18.15
CA LEU A 8 -9.80 9.41 -17.59
C LEU A 8 -10.88 9.46 -16.51
N HIS A 9 -10.52 9.89 -15.31
CA HIS A 9 -11.44 10.01 -14.20
C HIS A 9 -11.18 11.31 -13.43
N GLN A 10 -12.13 11.70 -12.61
CA GLN A 10 -12.04 12.83 -11.72
C GLN A 10 -12.28 12.35 -10.29
N GLU A 11 -11.43 12.78 -9.37
CA GLU A 11 -11.59 12.54 -7.94
C GLU A 11 -12.03 13.83 -7.26
N MET A 12 -13.09 13.78 -6.46
CA MET A 12 -13.61 14.90 -5.67
C MET A 12 -13.75 14.48 -4.21
N PRO A 13 -12.63 14.28 -3.50
CA PRO A 13 -12.67 13.83 -2.13
C PRO A 13 -13.31 14.91 -1.24
N LYS A 14 -14.07 14.47 -0.23
CA LYS A 14 -14.67 15.33 0.77
C LYS A 14 -13.94 15.17 2.09
N GLY A 15 -13.60 16.27 2.76
CA GLY A 15 -13.08 16.25 4.12
C GLY A 15 -14.17 15.90 5.16
N ASN A 16 -13.73 15.72 6.41
CA ASN A 16 -14.63 15.64 7.56
C ASN A 16 -15.29 17.02 7.83
N GLU A 17 -16.06 17.14 8.91
CA GLU A 17 -16.72 18.41 9.30
C GLU A 17 -15.75 19.57 9.54
N LYS A 18 -14.47 19.29 9.80
CA LYS A 18 -13.41 20.29 9.93
C LYS A 18 -12.68 20.59 8.62
N GLY A 19 -13.08 19.96 7.51
CA GLY A 19 -12.40 20.07 6.23
C GLY A 19 -11.09 19.26 6.12
N GLU A 20 -10.75 18.43 7.10
CA GLU A 20 -9.58 17.59 7.08
C GLU A 20 -9.83 16.35 6.23
N MET A 21 -8.87 15.98 5.41
CA MET A 21 -8.88 14.78 4.61
C MET A 21 -7.60 13.99 4.85
N HIS A 22 -7.75 12.69 5.15
CA HIS A 22 -6.64 11.76 5.27
C HIS A 22 -6.95 10.54 4.40
N GLY A 23 -6.14 10.29 3.42
CA GLY A 23 -6.30 9.18 2.49
C GLY A 23 -4.97 8.75 1.88
N PHE A 24 -4.98 7.58 1.25
CA PHE A 24 -3.84 7.02 0.55
C PHE A 24 -4.25 6.60 -0.85
N GLN A 25 -3.38 6.84 -1.82
CA GLN A 25 -3.54 6.33 -3.17
C GLN A 25 -2.43 5.31 -3.43
N LEU A 26 -2.80 4.05 -3.60
CA LEU A 26 -1.88 2.98 -3.96
C LEU A 26 -1.89 2.77 -5.47
N TRP A 27 -0.72 2.82 -6.08
CA TRP A 27 -0.53 2.48 -7.49
C TRP A 27 0.13 1.11 -7.59
N ALA A 28 -0.56 0.18 -8.26
CA ALA A 28 -0.06 -1.15 -8.58
C ALA A 28 0.05 -1.29 -10.10
N ASN A 29 1.14 -1.92 -10.57
CA ASN A 29 1.35 -2.14 -11.98
C ASN A 29 0.57 -3.37 -12.49
N LEU A 30 0.32 -3.41 -13.81
CA LEU A 30 -0.21 -4.56 -14.53
C LEU A 30 0.91 -5.25 -15.32
N PRO A 31 0.87 -6.59 -15.46
CA PRO A 31 1.76 -7.29 -16.38
C PRO A 31 1.47 -6.88 -17.83
N SER A 32 2.46 -7.04 -18.70
CA SER A 32 2.39 -6.65 -20.13
C SER A 32 1.15 -7.22 -20.82
N SER A 33 0.83 -8.48 -20.54
CA SER A 33 -0.32 -9.18 -21.11
C SER A 33 -1.69 -8.56 -20.77
N LEU A 34 -1.77 -7.75 -19.72
CA LEU A 34 -2.99 -7.12 -19.23
C LEU A 34 -2.98 -5.59 -19.29
N LYS A 35 -1.91 -4.98 -19.77
CA LYS A 35 -1.83 -3.50 -19.87
C LYS A 35 -2.93 -2.92 -20.76
N MET A 36 -3.31 -3.64 -21.82
CA MET A 36 -4.36 -3.19 -22.74
C MET A 36 -5.74 -3.82 -22.47
N THR A 37 -5.96 -4.36 -21.27
CA THR A 37 -7.28 -4.85 -20.86
C THR A 37 -8.29 -3.71 -20.75
N SER A 38 -9.58 -4.03 -20.82
CA SER A 38 -10.63 -3.02 -20.64
C SER A 38 -10.54 -2.38 -19.24
N PRO A 39 -10.71 -1.06 -19.14
CA PRO A 39 -10.78 -0.37 -17.86
C PRO A 39 -11.90 -0.92 -16.97
N ASN A 40 -11.64 -0.99 -15.68
CA ASN A 40 -12.64 -1.42 -14.69
C ASN A 40 -12.59 -0.52 -13.45
N TYR A 41 -13.75 -0.01 -13.06
CA TYR A 41 -13.91 0.81 -11.86
C TYR A 41 -14.80 0.09 -10.85
N GLN A 42 -14.34 0.01 -9.60
CA GLN A 42 -15.10 -0.54 -8.48
C GLN A 42 -15.17 0.55 -7.41
N ASP A 43 -16.35 0.98 -7.07
CA ASP A 43 -16.60 1.87 -5.94
C ASP A 43 -16.95 1.01 -4.72
N ILE A 44 -16.12 1.07 -3.70
CA ILE A 44 -16.27 0.25 -2.49
C ILE A 44 -16.56 1.18 -1.31
N PRO A 45 -17.80 1.27 -0.84
CA PRO A 45 -18.13 2.05 0.33
C PRO A 45 -17.55 1.43 1.61
N SER A 46 -17.29 2.26 2.62
CA SER A 46 -16.61 1.84 3.85
C SER A 46 -17.30 0.70 4.60
N ASN A 47 -18.62 0.58 4.51
CA ASN A 47 -19.40 -0.48 5.14
C ASN A 47 -19.21 -1.87 4.49
N GLU A 48 -18.64 -1.94 3.29
CA GLU A 48 -18.26 -3.21 2.65
C GLU A 48 -16.86 -3.69 3.07
N ILE A 49 -16.04 -2.81 3.63
CA ILE A 49 -14.70 -3.16 4.13
C ILE A 49 -14.85 -3.83 5.49
N LYS A 50 -14.58 -5.13 5.54
CA LYS A 50 -14.67 -5.91 6.78
C LYS A 50 -13.62 -5.48 7.80
N GLU A 51 -14.06 -5.29 9.02
CA GLU A 51 -13.20 -5.14 10.19
C GLU A 51 -13.17 -6.46 10.98
N ILE A 52 -11.97 -6.97 11.21
CA ILE A 52 -11.73 -8.16 12.03
C ILE A 52 -11.11 -7.69 13.34
N TYR A 53 -11.74 -8.07 14.43
CA TYR A 53 -11.28 -7.80 15.78
C TYR A 53 -10.61 -9.06 16.35
N ASP A 54 -9.32 -8.96 16.61
CA ASP A 54 -8.55 -10.04 17.21
C ASP A 54 -8.60 -9.98 18.73
N ASP A 55 -8.35 -11.12 19.42
CA ASP A 55 -8.41 -11.25 20.88
C ASP A 55 -7.40 -10.35 21.61
N ASP A 56 -6.34 -9.91 20.93
CA ASP A 56 -5.33 -8.98 21.44
C ASP A 56 -5.76 -7.50 21.36
N GLY A 57 -6.95 -7.23 20.82
CA GLY A 57 -7.50 -5.89 20.61
C GLY A 57 -7.07 -5.25 19.30
N SER A 58 -6.36 -5.98 18.44
CA SER A 58 -6.01 -5.49 17.10
C SER A 58 -7.24 -5.43 16.20
N ILE A 59 -7.25 -4.46 15.29
CA ILE A 59 -8.31 -4.26 14.30
C ILE A 59 -7.68 -4.32 12.92
N ILE A 60 -8.19 -5.22 12.08
CA ILE A 60 -7.71 -5.40 10.70
C ILE A 60 -8.84 -5.11 9.73
N ARG A 61 -8.69 -4.08 8.91
CA ARG A 61 -9.58 -3.74 7.79
C ARG A 61 -9.04 -4.37 6.53
N ILE A 62 -9.83 -5.24 5.92
CA ILE A 62 -9.40 -5.97 4.71
C ILE A 62 -9.94 -5.24 3.48
N ILE A 63 -9.09 -4.48 2.80
CA ILE A 63 -9.45 -3.76 1.57
C ILE A 63 -9.29 -4.71 0.38
N ILE A 64 -8.11 -5.34 0.26
CA ILE A 64 -7.78 -6.34 -0.76
C ILE A 64 -7.01 -7.49 -0.09
N GLY A 65 -7.26 -8.71 -0.51
CA GLY A 65 -6.60 -9.91 0.00
C GLY A 65 -7.40 -10.62 1.08
N ASN A 66 -6.71 -11.41 1.89
CA ASN A 66 -7.32 -12.29 2.89
C ASN A 66 -6.65 -12.14 4.25
N TYR A 67 -7.45 -12.27 5.31
CA TYR A 67 -6.95 -12.38 6.67
C TYR A 67 -7.85 -13.33 7.48
N ARG A 68 -7.27 -14.37 8.09
CA ARG A 68 -7.97 -15.39 8.90
C ARG A 68 -9.23 -15.96 8.22
N GLY A 69 -9.16 -16.23 6.92
CA GLY A 69 -10.29 -16.79 6.15
C GLY A 69 -11.35 -15.78 5.70
N TYR A 70 -11.19 -14.50 6.05
CA TYR A 70 -12.04 -13.42 5.56
C TYR A 70 -11.36 -12.73 4.38
N SER A 71 -12.15 -12.39 3.36
CA SER A 71 -11.68 -11.70 2.15
C SER A 71 -12.18 -10.26 2.10
N GLY A 72 -11.37 -9.38 1.53
CA GLY A 72 -11.78 -8.02 1.19
C GLY A 72 -12.78 -7.97 0.03
N PRO A 73 -13.46 -6.82 -0.14
CA PRO A 73 -14.47 -6.64 -1.21
C PRO A 73 -13.87 -6.53 -2.60
N VAL A 74 -12.66 -5.97 -2.73
CA VAL A 74 -11.99 -5.78 -4.03
C VAL A 74 -11.49 -7.11 -4.55
N LYS A 75 -11.91 -7.48 -5.78
CA LYS A 75 -11.59 -8.76 -6.42
C LYS A 75 -11.12 -8.55 -7.86
N GLY A 76 -10.50 -9.60 -8.41
CA GLY A 76 -10.11 -9.60 -9.83
C GLY A 76 -8.90 -8.72 -10.13
N ILE A 77 -8.08 -8.41 -9.12
CA ILE A 77 -6.84 -7.67 -9.30
C ILE A 77 -5.70 -8.65 -9.54
N THR A 78 -4.96 -8.42 -10.60
CA THR A 78 -3.78 -9.22 -10.96
C THR A 78 -2.68 -9.04 -9.92
N SER A 79 -1.76 -10.01 -9.84
CA SER A 79 -0.64 -10.05 -8.87
C SER A 79 -1.06 -10.35 -7.44
N ASP A 80 -2.31 -10.79 -7.23
CA ASP A 80 -2.83 -11.22 -5.94
C ASP A 80 -2.42 -10.29 -4.78
N PRO A 81 -2.83 -9.00 -4.84
CA PRO A 81 -2.37 -8.01 -3.89
C PRO A 81 -2.96 -8.22 -2.50
N ILE A 82 -2.19 -7.77 -1.50
CA ILE A 82 -2.63 -7.56 -0.13
C ILE A 82 -2.69 -6.06 0.12
N TYR A 83 -3.80 -5.58 0.67
CA TYR A 83 -3.95 -4.21 1.13
C TYR A 83 -4.83 -4.19 2.38
N LEU A 84 -4.18 -4.13 3.54
CA LEU A 84 -4.83 -4.15 4.84
C LEU A 84 -4.49 -2.86 5.59
N ASP A 85 -5.47 -2.28 6.29
CA ASP A 85 -5.28 -1.24 7.30
C ASP A 85 -5.31 -1.94 8.68
N ILE A 86 -4.20 -1.91 9.39
CA ILE A 86 -3.99 -2.66 10.62
C ILE A 86 -3.71 -1.71 11.78
N PHE A 87 -4.51 -1.82 12.82
CA PHE A 87 -4.26 -1.20 14.12
C PHE A 87 -3.90 -2.27 15.14
N ILE A 88 -2.81 -2.06 15.88
CA ILE A 88 -2.38 -2.90 17.00
C ILE A 88 -2.26 -2.02 18.24
N PRO A 89 -2.95 -2.37 19.36
CA PRO A 89 -2.89 -1.58 20.59
C PRO A 89 -1.50 -1.50 21.20
N ALA A 90 -1.35 -0.63 22.18
CA ALA A 90 -0.12 -0.43 22.94
C ALA A 90 0.40 -1.70 23.60
N ASN A 91 1.73 -1.85 23.66
CA ASN A 91 2.43 -2.90 24.41
C ASN A 91 2.02 -4.34 24.01
N LYS A 92 1.74 -4.56 22.72
CA LYS A 92 1.41 -5.88 22.16
C LYS A 92 2.54 -6.42 21.30
N ILE A 93 2.54 -7.76 21.17
CA ILE A 93 3.33 -8.47 20.18
C ILE A 93 2.34 -9.19 19.28
N LYS A 94 2.47 -8.99 17.97
CA LYS A 94 1.63 -9.61 16.97
C LYS A 94 2.46 -10.21 15.86
N THR A 95 2.08 -11.40 15.43
CA THR A 95 2.64 -12.05 14.25
C THR A 95 1.58 -12.12 13.16
N ILE A 96 1.94 -11.71 11.95
CA ILE A 96 1.08 -11.74 10.77
C ILE A 96 1.72 -12.67 9.75
N PRO A 97 1.07 -13.79 9.40
CA PRO A 97 1.59 -14.70 8.38
C PRO A 97 1.56 -14.06 6.99
N ILE A 98 2.58 -14.29 6.20
CA ILE A 98 2.75 -13.77 4.85
C ILE A 98 3.14 -14.91 3.90
N GLU A 99 2.67 -14.87 2.68
CA GLU A 99 3.09 -15.79 1.65
C GLU A 99 4.51 -15.43 1.14
N VAL A 100 5.43 -16.37 1.18
CA VAL A 100 6.86 -16.16 0.86
C VAL A 100 7.16 -15.69 -0.57
N ASN A 101 6.21 -15.86 -1.50
CA ASN A 101 6.33 -15.41 -2.88
C ASN A 101 5.95 -13.93 -3.09
N LYS A 102 5.40 -13.27 -2.07
CA LYS A 102 5.00 -11.86 -2.15
C LYS A 102 6.14 -10.92 -1.75
N ASN A 103 6.22 -9.78 -2.40
CA ASN A 103 6.93 -8.62 -1.87
C ASN A 103 5.96 -7.87 -0.96
N VAL A 104 6.44 -7.48 0.21
CA VAL A 104 5.60 -6.86 1.24
C VAL A 104 6.22 -5.59 1.76
N LEU A 105 5.38 -4.59 1.98
CA LEU A 105 5.70 -3.28 2.52
C LEU A 105 4.77 -2.97 3.68
N ALA A 106 5.23 -2.20 4.66
CA ALA A 106 4.37 -1.58 5.66
C ALA A 106 4.58 -0.07 5.65
N TYR A 107 3.49 0.70 5.63
CA TYR A 107 3.54 2.16 5.77
C TYR A 107 2.87 2.58 7.06
N ILE A 108 3.67 3.09 8.01
CA ILE A 108 3.17 3.54 9.32
C ILE A 108 2.64 4.97 9.18
N PHE A 109 1.42 5.21 9.64
CA PHE A 109 0.79 6.53 9.62
C PHE A 109 0.24 6.99 10.97
N GLU A 110 0.26 6.13 12.01
CA GLU A 110 -0.01 6.48 13.41
C GLU A 110 0.84 5.64 14.36
N GLY A 111 1.32 6.23 15.46
CA GLY A 111 2.06 5.52 16.51
C GLY A 111 3.42 5.02 16.09
N SER A 112 3.90 3.97 16.74
CA SER A 112 5.22 3.38 16.47
C SER A 112 5.31 1.92 16.91
N ALA A 113 6.17 1.17 16.22
CA ALA A 113 6.45 -0.23 16.55
C ALA A 113 7.86 -0.64 16.11
N ASN A 114 8.34 -1.72 16.70
CA ASN A 114 9.48 -2.46 16.19
C ASN A 114 8.96 -3.60 15.31
N PHE A 115 9.47 -3.67 14.09
CA PHE A 115 9.23 -4.77 13.15
C PHE A 115 10.46 -5.66 13.17
N GLU A 116 10.38 -6.77 13.90
CA GLU A 116 11.50 -7.68 14.08
C GLU A 116 11.95 -8.24 12.72
N TYR A 117 13.28 -8.32 12.54
CA TYR A 117 13.94 -8.79 11.30
C TYR A 117 13.64 -7.95 10.04
N ALA A 118 13.00 -6.81 10.17
CA ALA A 118 12.95 -5.87 9.06
C ALA A 118 14.35 -5.35 8.74
N SER A 119 14.62 -5.11 7.45
CA SER A 119 15.84 -4.41 7.04
C SER A 119 15.93 -3.09 7.78
N LYS A 120 17.13 -2.71 8.23
CA LYS A 120 17.33 -1.42 8.88
C LYS A 120 16.81 -0.31 7.97
N PRO A 121 16.09 0.69 8.49
CA PRO A 121 15.59 1.78 7.68
C PRO A 121 16.76 2.41 6.90
N GLN A 122 16.69 2.33 5.58
CA GLN A 122 17.62 3.04 4.70
C GLN A 122 17.01 4.40 4.38
N GLY A 123 17.67 5.46 4.86
CA GLY A 123 17.45 6.84 4.45
C GLY A 123 16.13 7.45 4.92
N VAL A 124 16.15 8.57 5.38
CA VAL A 124 15.38 9.53 6.13
C VAL A 124 15.53 9.28 7.63
N MET A 125 16.70 9.63 8.12
CA MET A 125 16.85 9.85 9.55
C MET A 125 15.86 10.93 9.96
N VAL A 126 14.88 10.59 10.77
CA VAL A 126 14.10 11.60 11.48
C VAL A 126 15.01 12.12 12.57
N GLU A 127 15.73 13.17 12.24
CA GLU A 127 16.51 13.95 13.19
C GLU A 127 15.53 14.57 14.18
N LYS A 128 15.45 14.01 15.36
CA LYS A 128 14.75 14.63 16.46
C LYS A 128 15.75 15.41 17.28
N MET A 129 15.73 16.72 17.15
CA MET A 129 16.52 17.61 18.01
C MET A 129 15.88 17.65 19.40
N ILE A 130 16.51 17.04 20.38
CA ILE A 130 16.14 17.17 21.79
C ILE A 130 17.24 17.95 22.48
N ASN A 131 16.93 19.16 22.98
CA ASN A 131 17.87 20.06 23.65
C ASN A 131 19.15 20.40 22.86
N GLY A 132 19.03 20.50 21.50
CA GLY A 132 20.17 20.85 20.65
C GLY A 132 21.12 19.67 20.34
N GLN A 133 20.76 18.44 20.71
CA GLN A 133 21.48 17.22 20.34
C GLN A 133 20.65 16.36 19.41
N GLU A 134 21.26 15.85 18.34
CA GLU A 134 20.67 14.82 17.50
C GLU A 134 20.52 13.52 18.27
N VAL A 135 19.28 13.06 18.45
CA VAL A 135 18.99 11.76 19.07
C VAL A 135 18.47 10.82 18.00
N ASN A 136 19.26 9.81 17.68
CA ASN A 136 18.88 8.74 16.79
C ASN A 136 18.07 7.69 17.57
N ILE A 137 16.74 7.70 17.46
CA ILE A 137 15.88 6.71 18.11
C ILE A 137 15.78 5.51 17.15
N GLN A 138 16.70 4.55 17.27
CA GLN A 138 16.82 3.40 16.36
C GLN A 138 15.91 2.21 16.69
N ASP A 139 15.26 2.16 17.86
CA ASP A 139 14.56 0.95 18.32
C ASP A 139 13.08 0.87 17.89
N MET A 140 12.47 1.99 17.53
CA MET A 140 11.07 2.04 17.12
C MET A 140 10.90 2.79 15.81
N THR A 141 10.16 2.20 14.88
CA THR A 141 9.80 2.83 13.62
C THR A 141 8.48 3.56 13.79
N GLY A 142 8.48 4.86 13.55
CA GLY A 142 7.34 5.75 13.80
C GLY A 142 6.57 6.17 12.57
N ASN A 143 5.62 7.10 12.77
CA ASN A 143 4.76 7.69 11.76
C ASN A 143 5.55 8.19 10.53
N ARG A 144 4.96 8.03 9.32
CA ARG A 144 5.51 8.41 8.00
C ARG A 144 6.72 7.58 7.57
N THR A 145 6.84 6.36 8.03
CA THR A 145 7.90 5.44 7.64
C THR A 145 7.37 4.33 6.75
N LEU A 146 8.05 4.10 5.63
CA LEU A 146 7.85 2.94 4.77
C LEU A 146 8.90 1.89 5.12
N ILE A 147 8.44 0.69 5.42
CA ILE A 147 9.26 -0.48 5.71
C ILE A 147 9.17 -1.43 4.51
N ASN A 148 10.32 -1.82 3.98
CA ASN A 148 10.41 -2.85 2.96
C ASN A 148 10.92 -4.13 3.62
N PHE A 149 10.15 -5.21 3.53
CA PHE A 149 10.53 -6.48 4.13
C PHE A 149 11.34 -7.35 3.17
N ASP A 150 12.30 -8.07 3.70
CA ASP A 150 12.95 -9.17 3.00
C ASP A 150 11.99 -10.37 2.88
N LYS A 151 12.39 -11.40 2.14
CA LYS A 151 11.58 -12.62 2.00
C LYS A 151 11.43 -13.32 3.35
N GLY A 152 10.21 -13.69 3.68
CA GLY A 152 9.84 -14.38 4.90
C GLY A 152 8.40 -14.86 4.85
N ASP A 153 8.01 -15.64 5.82
CA ASP A 153 6.67 -16.23 5.95
C ASP A 153 5.82 -15.56 7.05
N GLU A 154 6.42 -14.62 7.80
CA GLU A 154 5.73 -13.86 8.83
C GLU A 154 6.33 -12.48 9.05
N ILE A 155 5.53 -11.59 9.59
CA ILE A 155 5.94 -10.28 10.11
C ILE A 155 5.65 -10.26 11.60
N LYS A 156 6.67 -10.04 12.42
CA LYS A 156 6.54 -9.91 13.86
C LYS A 156 6.69 -8.47 14.30
N ILE A 157 5.70 -7.99 15.02
CA ILE A 157 5.52 -6.58 15.36
C ILE A 157 5.41 -6.45 16.88
N LYS A 158 6.22 -5.56 17.47
CA LYS A 158 6.14 -5.19 18.88
C LYS A 158 5.81 -3.70 18.97
N THR A 159 4.62 -3.38 19.48
CA THR A 159 4.15 -2.00 19.58
C THR A 159 4.74 -1.24 20.76
N SER A 160 4.84 0.08 20.60
CA SER A 160 5.17 1.02 21.66
C SER A 160 4.01 1.22 22.65
N SER A 161 4.18 2.17 23.59
CA SER A 161 3.13 2.64 24.50
C SER A 161 1.94 3.32 23.80
N ASP A 162 2.10 3.71 22.54
CA ASP A 162 1.07 4.43 21.76
C ASP A 162 0.32 3.49 20.80
N GLY A 163 0.79 2.23 20.70
CA GLY A 163 0.33 1.32 19.66
C GLY A 163 0.85 1.72 18.27
N VAL A 164 0.32 1.08 17.23
CA VAL A 164 0.70 1.39 15.85
C VAL A 164 -0.48 1.20 14.92
N ARG A 165 -0.59 2.04 13.89
CA ARG A 165 -1.46 1.82 12.74
C ARG A 165 -0.68 1.98 11.45
N PHE A 166 -0.84 1.02 10.58
CA PHE A 166 -0.10 0.96 9.32
C PHE A 166 -0.90 0.28 8.22
N LEU A 167 -0.54 0.60 6.99
CA LEU A 167 -0.98 -0.15 5.82
C LEU A 167 0.00 -1.30 5.58
N LEU A 168 -0.51 -2.52 5.49
CA LEU A 168 0.23 -3.67 5.00
C LEU A 168 -0.11 -3.86 3.52
N ILE A 169 0.92 -3.76 2.68
CA ILE A 169 0.80 -3.77 1.23
C ILE A 169 1.69 -4.89 0.71
N GLY A 170 1.16 -5.73 -0.16
CA GLY A 170 1.94 -6.79 -0.76
C GLY A 170 1.37 -7.29 -2.08
N GLY A 171 2.16 -8.08 -2.80
CA GLY A 171 1.73 -8.72 -4.02
C GLY A 171 2.82 -9.56 -4.67
N THR A 172 2.43 -10.43 -5.57
CA THR A 172 3.36 -11.22 -6.37
C THR A 172 4.11 -10.32 -7.36
N PRO A 173 5.45 -10.29 -7.34
CA PRO A 173 6.23 -9.47 -8.26
C PRO A 173 5.97 -9.82 -9.72
N ILE A 174 5.75 -8.82 -10.57
CA ILE A 174 5.54 -9.00 -12.01
C ILE A 174 6.83 -9.38 -12.72
N GLN A 175 7.98 -8.87 -12.27
CA GLN A 175 9.31 -9.14 -12.83
C GLN A 175 9.45 -8.83 -14.34
N GLU A 176 8.78 -7.77 -14.80
CA GLU A 176 8.84 -7.28 -16.18
C GLU A 176 9.49 -5.89 -16.22
N PRO A 177 10.06 -5.47 -17.36
CA PRO A 177 10.57 -4.11 -17.52
C PRO A 177 9.49 -3.06 -17.28
N VAL A 178 9.89 -1.89 -16.79
CA VAL A 178 8.99 -0.76 -16.51
C VAL A 178 9.49 0.48 -17.22
N ALA A 179 8.68 1.03 -18.11
CA ALA A 179 8.81 2.35 -18.69
C ALA A 179 7.70 3.25 -18.14
N TRP A 180 8.09 4.31 -17.42
CA TRP A 180 7.14 5.15 -16.67
C TRP A 180 7.33 6.63 -16.96
N HIS A 181 6.23 7.32 -17.27
CA HIS A 181 6.20 8.79 -17.35
C HIS A 181 4.81 9.32 -16.96
N GLY A 182 4.76 10.21 -15.96
CA GLY A 182 3.50 10.77 -15.46
C GLY A 182 2.54 9.66 -15.00
N PRO A 183 1.28 9.64 -15.48
CA PRO A 183 0.30 8.65 -15.09
C PRO A 183 0.37 7.35 -15.91
N ILE A 184 1.31 7.22 -16.85
CA ILE A 184 1.36 6.10 -17.80
C ILE A 184 2.54 5.20 -17.46
N VAL A 185 2.26 3.90 -17.35
CA VAL A 185 3.27 2.84 -17.11
C VAL A 185 3.12 1.77 -18.20
N MET A 186 4.20 1.58 -18.96
CA MET A 186 4.31 0.57 -20.02
C MET A 186 5.51 -0.36 -19.74
N ASN A 187 5.83 -1.26 -20.67
CA ASN A 187 7.00 -2.13 -20.54
C ASN A 187 8.20 -1.63 -21.33
N THR A 188 7.99 -0.87 -22.41
CA THR A 188 9.06 -0.29 -23.23
C THR A 188 8.88 1.21 -23.41
N ASN A 189 9.98 1.90 -23.77
CA ASN A 189 9.95 3.34 -24.08
C ASN A 189 9.13 3.61 -25.34
N GLU A 190 9.15 2.73 -26.31
CA GLU A 190 8.38 2.85 -27.55
C GLU A 190 6.88 2.84 -27.27
N GLU A 191 6.42 1.90 -26.44
CA GLU A 191 5.02 1.83 -25.98
C GLU A 191 4.64 3.10 -25.20
N LEU A 192 5.52 3.57 -24.32
CA LEU A 192 5.29 4.77 -23.53
C LEU A 192 5.16 6.01 -24.43
N MET A 193 6.06 6.18 -25.40
CA MET A 193 6.00 7.27 -26.38
C MET A 193 4.74 7.22 -27.23
N GLN A 194 4.32 6.03 -27.65
CA GLN A 194 3.06 5.84 -28.37
C GLN A 194 1.87 6.27 -27.52
N ALA A 195 1.79 5.83 -26.26
CA ALA A 195 0.72 6.21 -25.35
C ALA A 195 0.66 7.73 -25.11
N MET A 196 1.81 8.39 -24.94
CA MET A 196 1.90 9.85 -24.82
C MET A 196 1.43 10.57 -26.08
N LYS A 197 1.79 10.07 -27.26
CA LYS A 197 1.31 10.60 -28.54
C LYS A 197 -0.21 10.48 -28.68
N GLU A 198 -0.77 9.34 -28.29
CA GLU A 198 -2.21 9.11 -28.31
C GLU A 198 -2.96 10.04 -27.34
N LEU A 199 -2.39 10.28 -26.15
CA LEU A 199 -2.95 11.21 -25.17
C LEU A 199 -2.99 12.65 -25.74
N ASN A 200 -1.89 13.11 -26.35
CA ASN A 200 -1.81 14.43 -26.96
C ASN A 200 -2.76 14.60 -28.17
N ASN A 201 -3.01 13.53 -28.91
CA ASN A 201 -3.90 13.55 -30.07
C ASN A 201 -5.38 13.29 -29.74
N GLY A 202 -5.73 13.05 -28.46
CA GLY A 202 -7.09 12.75 -28.03
C GLY A 202 -7.57 11.35 -28.44
N THR A 203 -6.66 10.43 -28.76
CA THR A 203 -6.96 9.03 -29.18
C THR A 203 -6.57 8.00 -28.14
N PHE A 204 -6.23 8.46 -26.93
CA PHE A 204 -5.76 7.62 -25.83
C PHE A 204 -6.85 6.65 -25.33
N ILE A 205 -8.08 7.14 -25.19
CA ILE A 205 -9.21 6.31 -24.76
C ILE A 205 -9.65 5.44 -25.93
N LYS A 206 -9.56 4.13 -25.75
CA LYS A 206 -10.01 3.15 -26.72
C LYS A 206 -11.53 2.96 -26.56
N LYS A 207 -12.25 2.95 -27.69
CA LYS A 207 -13.70 2.72 -27.73
C LYS A 207 -14.00 1.23 -27.75
#